data_4066179fe603c64341079f2cc312500c
#
_entry.id   4066179fe603c64341079f2cc312500c
#
_cell.length_a   1.000
_cell.length_b   1.000
_cell.length_c   1.000
_cell.angle_alpha   90.00
_cell.angle_beta   90.00
_cell.angle_gamma   90.00
#
_symmetry.space_group_name_H-M   'P 1'
#
loop_
_entity.id
_entity.type
_entity.pdbx_description
1 polymer ?
#
loop_
_entity_poly.entity_id
_entity_poly.type
_entity_poly.pdbx_seq_one_letter_code
_entity_poly.pdbx_strand_id
1 'polypeptide(L)'
;QYMKDAATHSYLKKGQDIVDMNHKAIDLGATAYKKVEVPASWADAEDGKKESVLTGPEKLVKMVESILDPVDRMDGDSLPVSAFVDHVDGTFELGASAYEKRGVAVTVPTWDSSKCIQCNQCSFVCPHATIRPYALTEEEAKNAPAAAKIVDVKAGKGKGVYKFAMAVSPLDCMGCGVCAKICPAGALTMVPQEQEAAQQDVFNYMVANVTTKSDVADMTVKGSQFKKPLLEFSGSCAGCAETAYARLITQLFGDRMYISNATGCSSIWGGPAATSPYTTTAEGKGPAWANSLFEDNAEHGLGMYLGQNAIRNRLAAKTRELIESNPNAGLKEAAQKWLDTMEDGAANGEATKAYVAALEECLMPVDGLLAFASSDAGKGVFGDKQADVVAHAEALKAAGAAHCDCPACTLAAEILQEKEYLAKKSVWIFGGDGWAYDIGFGGVDHVLASGEDVNVFVFDTEVYSNTGGQASKASNIGQVAQFAASGKVTPKKSLAEIAMTYGYVYVAQVAMGANMNQTLKAIAEAEAYHGPSLIIGYAPCEMHSIKGGMTN
;
A
#
# COMPACT_ATOMS: atom_id res chain seq x y z
N GLN A 1 2.66 -46.98 22.46
CA GLN A 1 3.32 -47.80 21.44
C GLN A 1 2.77 -47.48 20.03
N TYR A 2 1.47 -47.46 19.79
CA TYR A 2 0.88 -47.18 18.47
C TYR A 2 1.35 -45.88 17.82
N MET A 3 1.57 -44.83 18.61
CA MET A 3 2.13 -43.55 18.10
C MET A 3 3.57 -43.75 17.59
N LYS A 4 4.39 -44.53 18.32
CA LYS A 4 5.76 -44.84 17.90
C LYS A 4 5.78 -45.72 16.65
N ASP A 5 4.88 -46.70 16.57
CA ASP A 5 4.77 -47.57 15.38
C ASP A 5 4.37 -46.76 14.15
N ALA A 6 3.42 -45.85 14.30
CA ALA A 6 3.02 -44.91 13.24
C ALA A 6 4.15 -43.97 12.82
N ALA A 7 4.89 -43.41 13.80
CA ALA A 7 6.05 -42.58 13.52
C ALA A 7 7.15 -43.36 12.78
N THR A 8 7.42 -44.61 13.19
CA THR A 8 8.37 -45.49 12.50
C THR A 8 7.93 -45.73 11.06
N HIS A 9 6.66 -46.09 10.85
CA HIS A 9 6.13 -46.33 9.51
C HIS A 9 6.27 -45.12 8.59
N SER A 10 5.98 -43.94 9.13
CA SER A 10 5.97 -42.70 8.35
C SER A 10 7.38 -42.17 8.04
N TYR A 11 8.32 -42.35 8.98
CA TYR A 11 9.60 -41.65 8.91
C TYR A 11 10.83 -42.55 8.69
N LEU A 12 10.70 -43.89 8.73
CA LEU A 12 11.85 -44.80 8.57
C LEU A 12 12.64 -44.57 7.28
N LYS A 13 11.96 -44.22 6.19
CA LYS A 13 12.61 -43.87 4.91
C LYS A 13 13.45 -42.60 4.96
N LYS A 14 13.30 -41.76 5.97
CA LYS A 14 14.05 -40.51 6.18
C LYS A 14 15.28 -40.70 7.08
N GLY A 15 15.45 -41.89 7.64
CA GLY A 15 16.56 -42.24 8.52
C GLY A 15 16.12 -42.61 9.93
N GLN A 16 16.92 -43.48 10.60
CA GLN A 16 16.62 -43.96 11.96
C GLN A 16 16.67 -42.81 12.97
N ASP A 17 17.59 -41.85 12.80
CA ASP A 17 17.71 -40.67 13.63
C ASP A 17 16.43 -39.84 13.68
N ILE A 18 15.71 -39.72 12.56
CA ILE A 18 14.40 -39.03 12.51
C ILE A 18 13.33 -39.83 13.25
N VAL A 19 13.35 -41.16 13.13
CA VAL A 19 12.45 -42.03 13.91
C VAL A 19 12.71 -41.87 15.41
N ASP A 20 13.95 -41.91 15.83
CA ASP A 20 14.34 -41.82 17.23
C ASP A 20 13.98 -40.44 17.84
N MET A 21 14.15 -39.38 17.06
CA MET A 21 13.70 -38.03 17.44
C MET A 21 12.19 -37.98 17.67
N ASN A 22 11.40 -38.57 16.80
CA ASN A 22 9.95 -38.64 16.94
C ASN A 22 9.53 -39.52 18.12
N HIS A 23 10.17 -40.65 18.35
CA HIS A 23 9.93 -41.50 19.52
C HIS A 23 10.22 -40.76 20.82
N LYS A 24 11.37 -40.02 20.88
CA LYS A 24 11.71 -39.19 22.05
C LYS A 24 10.67 -38.09 22.30
N ALA A 25 10.15 -37.45 21.26
CA ALA A 25 9.08 -36.45 21.40
C ALA A 25 7.79 -37.08 21.94
N ILE A 26 7.42 -38.29 21.47
CA ILE A 26 6.27 -39.04 21.97
C ILE A 26 6.44 -39.37 23.47
N ASP A 27 7.64 -39.86 23.87
CA ASP A 27 7.92 -40.18 25.29
C ASP A 27 7.88 -38.94 26.18
N LEU A 28 8.46 -37.82 25.71
CA LEU A 28 8.44 -36.54 26.42
C LEU A 28 7.03 -35.97 26.58
N GLY A 29 6.14 -36.19 25.60
CA GLY A 29 4.75 -35.77 25.68
C GLY A 29 3.99 -36.33 26.90
N ALA A 30 4.44 -37.47 27.43
CA ALA A 30 3.87 -38.07 28.64
C ALA A 30 4.44 -37.51 29.96
N THR A 31 5.59 -36.82 29.91
CA THR A 31 6.36 -36.46 31.14
C THR A 31 6.85 -35.02 31.20
N ALA A 32 6.90 -34.33 30.07
CA ALA A 32 7.46 -32.96 30.00
C ALA A 32 6.46 -31.86 30.38
N TYR A 33 5.18 -32.19 30.58
CA TYR A 33 4.19 -31.21 31.02
C TYR A 33 4.49 -30.75 32.45
N LYS A 34 4.21 -29.48 32.72
CA LYS A 34 4.35 -28.88 34.04
C LYS A 34 2.98 -28.52 34.57
N LYS A 35 2.72 -28.81 35.84
CA LYS A 35 1.55 -28.29 36.52
C LYS A 35 1.70 -26.77 36.65
N VAL A 36 0.70 -26.05 36.20
CA VAL A 36 0.59 -24.61 36.39
C VAL A 36 -0.39 -24.36 37.51
N GLU A 37 0.04 -23.66 38.56
CA GLU A 37 -0.85 -23.21 39.63
C GLU A 37 -1.62 -21.98 39.09
N VAL A 38 -2.92 -22.17 38.92
CA VAL A 38 -3.82 -21.08 38.49
C VAL A 38 -4.10 -20.20 39.71
N PRO A 39 -3.79 -18.90 39.69
CA PRO A 39 -4.08 -18.01 40.81
C PRO A 39 -5.59 -17.99 41.13
N ALA A 40 -5.96 -18.05 42.40
CA ALA A 40 -7.36 -18.00 42.81
C ALA A 40 -8.08 -16.71 42.33
N SER A 41 -7.33 -15.62 42.17
CA SER A 41 -7.85 -14.37 41.66
C SER A 41 -8.36 -14.42 40.21
N TRP A 42 -8.03 -15.48 39.45
CA TRP A 42 -8.56 -15.65 38.09
C TRP A 42 -10.05 -16.09 38.10
N ALA A 43 -10.52 -16.64 39.21
CA ALA A 43 -11.95 -17.01 39.35
C ALA A 43 -12.86 -15.75 39.42
N ASP A 44 -12.29 -14.65 39.91
CA ASP A 44 -12.99 -13.37 40.08
C ASP A 44 -12.51 -12.32 39.05
N ALA A 45 -11.80 -12.76 38.01
CA ALA A 45 -11.34 -11.87 36.96
C ALA A 45 -12.53 -11.37 36.14
N GLU A 46 -12.71 -10.06 36.08
CA GLU A 46 -13.64 -9.43 35.16
C GLU A 46 -12.97 -9.22 33.82
N ASP A 47 -13.72 -9.38 32.74
CA ASP A 47 -13.25 -9.03 31.40
C ASP A 47 -12.88 -7.55 31.36
N GLY A 48 -11.61 -7.28 31.18
CA GLY A 48 -11.13 -5.90 31.04
C GLY A 48 -11.76 -5.28 29.80
N LYS A 49 -12.77 -4.43 29.99
CA LYS A 49 -13.24 -3.58 28.91
C LYS A 49 -12.10 -2.63 28.51
N LYS A 50 -11.44 -2.89 27.41
CA LYS A 50 -10.65 -1.88 26.72
C LYS A 50 -11.64 -0.83 26.18
N GLU A 51 -11.95 0.17 26.97
CA GLU A 51 -12.56 1.42 26.48
C GLU A 51 -11.45 2.25 25.81
N SER A 52 -10.83 1.74 24.77
CA SER A 52 -10.05 2.59 23.90
C SER A 52 -11.01 3.21 22.89
N VAL A 53 -11.28 4.49 23.05
CA VAL A 53 -11.96 5.25 22.00
C VAL A 53 -11.06 5.21 20.77
N LEU A 54 -11.51 4.48 19.74
CA LEU A 54 -10.79 4.41 18.48
C LEU A 54 -10.84 5.80 17.81
N THR A 55 -9.72 6.20 17.23
CA THR A 55 -9.60 7.45 16.50
C THR A 55 -9.22 7.18 15.06
N GLY A 56 -9.83 7.92 14.11
CA GLY A 56 -9.58 7.74 12.68
C GLY A 56 -10.76 8.20 11.83
N PRO A 57 -10.75 7.92 10.52
CA PRO A 57 -11.90 8.17 9.66
C PRO A 57 -13.15 7.44 10.16
N GLU A 58 -14.28 8.13 10.20
CA GLU A 58 -15.53 7.63 10.79
C GLU A 58 -15.96 6.26 10.23
N LYS A 59 -15.96 6.10 8.90
CA LYS A 59 -16.32 4.83 8.25
C LYS A 59 -15.38 3.70 8.64
N LEU A 60 -14.07 3.96 8.70
CA LEU A 60 -13.08 2.97 9.09
C LEU A 60 -13.26 2.54 10.55
N VAL A 61 -13.43 3.50 11.46
CA VAL A 61 -13.68 3.21 12.89
C VAL A 61 -14.97 2.39 13.04
N LYS A 62 -16.06 2.78 12.36
CA LYS A 62 -17.32 2.03 12.36
C LYS A 62 -17.12 0.58 11.89
N MET A 63 -16.38 0.36 10.81
CA MET A 63 -16.10 -0.99 10.28
C MET A 63 -15.24 -1.80 11.26
N VAL A 64 -14.23 -1.19 11.88
CA VAL A 64 -13.39 -1.84 12.90
C VAL A 64 -14.24 -2.29 14.08
N GLU A 65 -15.07 -1.42 14.65
CA GLU A 65 -15.92 -1.73 15.82
C GLU A 65 -17.00 -2.76 15.51
N SER A 66 -17.59 -2.70 14.30
CA SER A 66 -18.74 -3.54 13.96
C SER A 66 -18.38 -4.89 13.31
N ILE A 67 -17.20 -5.02 12.71
CA ILE A 67 -16.78 -6.23 11.97
C ILE A 67 -15.43 -6.74 12.47
N LEU A 68 -14.36 -5.92 12.44
CA LEU A 68 -13.01 -6.39 12.76
C LEU A 68 -12.89 -6.84 14.22
N ASP A 69 -13.31 -6.02 15.17
CA ASP A 69 -13.23 -6.33 16.60
C ASP A 69 -13.97 -7.64 16.99
N PRO A 70 -15.23 -7.89 16.54
CA PRO A 70 -15.88 -9.17 16.76
C PRO A 70 -15.13 -10.35 16.14
N VAL A 71 -14.61 -10.21 14.92
CA VAL A 71 -13.83 -11.26 14.25
C VAL A 71 -12.54 -11.56 14.99
N ASP A 72 -11.81 -10.54 15.43
CA ASP A 72 -10.56 -10.69 16.20
C ASP A 72 -10.78 -11.33 17.58
N ARG A 73 -11.97 -11.14 18.16
CA ARG A 73 -12.37 -11.83 19.41
C ARG A 73 -12.89 -13.25 19.17
N MET A 74 -12.83 -13.77 17.96
CA MET A 74 -13.38 -15.07 17.56
C MET A 74 -14.91 -15.16 17.73
N ASP A 75 -15.61 -14.03 17.66
CA ASP A 75 -17.07 -13.92 17.78
C ASP A 75 -17.74 -13.50 16.44
N GLY A 76 -17.08 -13.78 15.33
CA GLY A 76 -17.60 -13.46 13.99
C GLY A 76 -18.95 -14.11 13.68
N ASP A 77 -19.25 -15.27 14.27
CA ASP A 77 -20.54 -15.97 14.09
C ASP A 77 -21.73 -15.20 14.70
N SER A 78 -21.49 -14.25 15.61
CA SER A 78 -22.52 -13.37 16.16
C SER A 78 -22.97 -12.27 15.17
N LEU A 79 -22.20 -12.03 14.12
CA LEU A 79 -22.48 -10.97 13.16
C LEU A 79 -23.66 -11.32 12.26
N PRO A 80 -24.73 -10.50 12.22
CA PRO A 80 -25.81 -10.70 11.27
C PRO A 80 -25.37 -10.31 9.86
N VAL A 81 -26.03 -10.84 8.83
CA VAL A 81 -25.77 -10.47 7.42
C VAL A 81 -25.86 -8.95 7.21
N SER A 82 -26.75 -8.28 7.95
CA SER A 82 -26.91 -6.82 7.89
C SER A 82 -25.68 -6.03 8.38
N ALA A 83 -24.72 -6.64 9.09
CA ALA A 83 -23.46 -5.98 9.43
C ALA A 83 -22.63 -5.62 8.18
N PHE A 84 -22.85 -6.33 7.07
CA PHE A 84 -22.12 -6.16 5.80
C PHE A 84 -22.87 -5.31 4.76
N VAL A 85 -23.98 -4.65 5.13
CA VAL A 85 -24.81 -3.88 4.17
C VAL A 85 -24.04 -2.73 3.49
N ASP A 86 -23.08 -2.14 4.19
CA ASP A 86 -22.23 -1.08 3.65
C ASP A 86 -21.12 -1.62 2.72
N HIS A 87 -21.00 -2.95 2.59
CA HIS A 87 -19.93 -3.65 1.85
C HIS A 87 -20.50 -4.64 0.80
N VAL A 88 -21.72 -4.40 0.29
CA VAL A 88 -22.41 -5.30 -0.64
C VAL A 88 -21.71 -5.45 -1.99
N ASP A 89 -20.89 -4.49 -2.35
CA ASP A 89 -20.07 -4.49 -3.57
C ASP A 89 -18.67 -5.14 -3.36
N GLY A 90 -18.37 -5.62 -2.14
CA GLY A 90 -17.10 -6.24 -1.77
C GLY A 90 -15.99 -5.23 -1.44
N THR A 91 -16.28 -3.93 -1.38
CA THR A 91 -15.30 -2.92 -0.95
C THR A 91 -15.23 -2.82 0.58
N PHE A 92 -14.04 -2.60 1.12
CA PHE A 92 -13.77 -2.38 2.54
C PHE A 92 -12.85 -1.19 2.74
N GLU A 93 -12.92 -0.58 3.92
CA GLU A 93 -12.12 0.59 4.25
C GLU A 93 -10.63 0.27 4.34
N LEU A 94 -9.79 1.15 3.77
CA LEU A 94 -8.34 1.01 3.84
C LEU A 94 -7.80 1.39 5.22
N GLY A 95 -6.73 0.70 5.66
CA GLY A 95 -6.00 1.04 6.88
C GLY A 95 -6.44 0.30 8.14
N ALA A 96 -7.30 -0.70 8.01
CA ALA A 96 -7.83 -1.46 9.15
C ALA A 96 -6.75 -2.22 9.93
N SER A 97 -5.67 -2.68 9.29
CA SER A 97 -4.55 -3.36 9.95
C SER A 97 -3.89 -2.54 11.07
N ALA A 98 -4.01 -1.21 11.03
CA ALA A 98 -3.48 -0.33 12.08
C ALA A 98 -4.18 -0.51 13.44
N TYR A 99 -5.36 -1.12 13.47
CA TYR A 99 -6.15 -1.32 14.69
C TYR A 99 -5.96 -2.71 15.33
N GLU A 100 -5.40 -3.68 14.61
CA GLU A 100 -5.21 -5.05 15.14
C GLU A 100 -4.23 -5.13 16.32
N LYS A 101 -3.11 -4.41 16.28
CA LYS A 101 -2.10 -4.38 17.37
C LYS A 101 -1.78 -5.77 17.94
N ARG A 102 -1.38 -6.70 17.08
CA ARG A 102 -1.24 -8.14 17.37
C ARG A 102 -0.24 -8.47 18.48
N GLY A 103 0.83 -7.65 18.64
CA GLY A 103 1.82 -7.81 19.70
C GLY A 103 2.61 -9.13 19.65
N VAL A 104 2.80 -9.72 18.47
CA VAL A 104 3.35 -11.09 18.31
C VAL A 104 4.88 -11.18 18.45
N ALA A 105 5.60 -10.07 18.39
CA ALA A 105 7.05 -10.07 18.45
C ALA A 105 7.55 -10.36 19.88
N VAL A 106 8.40 -11.38 20.05
CA VAL A 106 9.09 -11.62 21.32
C VAL A 106 10.13 -10.55 21.60
N THR A 107 10.80 -10.07 20.53
CA THR A 107 11.79 -8.99 20.61
C THR A 107 11.50 -7.94 19.54
N VAL A 108 11.75 -6.67 19.88
CA VAL A 108 11.59 -5.53 19.00
C VAL A 108 12.86 -4.67 18.99
N PRO A 109 13.10 -3.85 17.94
CA PRO A 109 14.30 -3.01 17.91
C PRO A 109 14.17 -1.83 18.87
N THR A 110 15.14 -1.67 19.78
CA THR A 110 15.37 -0.40 20.49
C THR A 110 16.33 0.47 19.70
N TRP A 111 16.09 1.78 19.68
CA TRP A 111 16.90 2.74 18.94
C TRP A 111 17.85 3.53 19.84
N ASP A 112 19.16 3.44 19.52
CA ASP A 112 20.22 4.27 20.10
C ASP A 112 20.46 5.50 19.20
N SER A 113 19.89 6.64 19.59
CA SER A 113 20.00 7.90 18.84
C SER A 113 21.43 8.44 18.75
N SER A 114 22.30 8.09 19.70
CA SER A 114 23.69 8.55 19.73
C SER A 114 24.53 7.92 18.61
N LYS A 115 24.28 6.65 18.30
CA LYS A 115 24.96 5.91 17.23
C LYS A 115 24.35 6.15 15.84
N CYS A 116 23.06 6.50 15.79
CA CYS A 116 22.31 6.59 14.54
C CYS A 116 22.89 7.66 13.60
N ILE A 117 23.20 7.29 12.37
CA ILE A 117 23.66 8.20 11.30
C ILE A 117 22.52 8.78 10.45
N GLN A 118 21.26 8.43 10.76
CA GLN A 118 20.05 8.92 10.10
C GLN A 118 20.01 8.59 8.59
N CYS A 119 20.46 7.42 8.20
CA CYS A 119 20.44 6.96 6.79
C CYS A 119 19.08 6.39 6.36
N ASN A 120 18.19 6.07 7.29
CA ASN A 120 16.85 5.49 7.11
C ASN A 120 16.81 4.11 6.42
N GLN A 121 17.94 3.40 6.29
CA GLN A 121 17.99 2.08 5.67
C GLN A 121 17.12 1.05 6.43
N CYS A 122 17.03 1.16 7.75
CA CYS A 122 16.20 0.31 8.58
C CYS A 122 14.70 0.43 8.25
N SER A 123 14.23 1.64 7.99
CA SER A 123 12.87 1.89 7.52
C SER A 123 12.69 1.39 6.07
N PHE A 124 13.69 1.63 5.22
CA PHE A 124 13.66 1.24 3.80
C PHE A 124 13.42 -0.26 3.60
N VAL A 125 14.02 -1.11 4.43
CA VAL A 125 13.89 -2.57 4.34
C VAL A 125 12.79 -3.17 5.22
N CYS A 126 12.11 -2.37 6.06
CA CYS A 126 11.10 -2.91 6.96
C CYS A 126 9.87 -3.42 6.19
N PRO A 127 9.55 -4.74 6.23
CA PRO A 127 8.43 -5.30 5.48
C PRO A 127 7.06 -4.81 5.98
N HIS A 128 6.97 -4.47 7.27
CA HIS A 128 5.71 -4.17 7.95
C HIS A 128 5.51 -2.69 8.27
N ALA A 129 6.46 -1.82 7.84
CA ALA A 129 6.40 -0.38 8.08
C ALA A 129 6.32 0.03 9.56
N THR A 130 6.90 -0.76 10.45
CA THR A 130 6.84 -0.59 11.92
C THR A 130 7.95 0.27 12.48
N ILE A 131 8.98 0.58 11.70
CA ILE A 131 10.06 1.50 12.06
C ILE A 131 10.11 2.64 11.04
N ARG A 132 9.91 3.87 11.49
CA ARG A 132 9.75 5.05 10.63
C ARG A 132 10.55 6.24 11.12
N PRO A 133 11.29 6.95 10.24
CA PRO A 133 11.90 8.23 10.56
C PRO A 133 10.89 9.36 10.44
N TYR A 134 11.04 10.36 11.30
CA TYR A 134 10.26 11.58 11.27
C TYR A 134 11.17 12.81 11.30
N ALA A 135 10.83 13.81 10.49
CA ALA A 135 11.36 15.16 10.57
C ALA A 135 10.33 16.05 11.27
N LEU A 136 10.67 16.58 12.43
CA LEU A 136 9.75 17.33 13.28
C LEU A 136 10.10 18.82 13.31
N THR A 137 9.09 19.65 13.33
CA THR A 137 9.25 21.06 13.74
C THR A 137 9.56 21.13 15.25
N GLU A 138 9.99 22.27 15.74
CA GLU A 138 10.22 22.48 17.19
C GLU A 138 8.91 22.29 17.98
N GLU A 139 7.77 22.68 17.43
CA GLU A 139 6.46 22.52 18.08
C GLU A 139 6.04 21.05 18.14
N GLU A 140 6.15 20.30 17.03
CA GLU A 140 5.88 18.86 16.99
C GLU A 140 6.80 18.10 17.96
N ALA A 141 8.06 18.51 18.07
CA ALA A 141 9.02 17.92 19.01
C ALA A 141 8.69 18.21 20.47
N LYS A 142 8.24 19.42 20.78
CA LYS A 142 7.88 19.85 22.15
C LYS A 142 6.66 19.09 22.68
N ASN A 143 5.70 18.78 21.82
CA ASN A 143 4.45 18.13 22.18
C ASN A 143 4.55 16.59 22.19
N ALA A 144 5.70 16.02 21.80
CA ALA A 144 5.91 14.58 21.76
C ALA A 144 5.92 13.95 23.16
N PRO A 145 5.48 12.67 23.29
CA PRO A 145 5.55 11.95 24.55
C PRO A 145 6.95 11.93 25.16
N ALA A 146 7.05 11.92 26.49
CA ALA A 146 8.34 11.95 27.20
C ALA A 146 9.31 10.79 26.84
N ALA A 147 8.76 9.66 26.39
CA ALA A 147 9.56 8.52 25.92
C ALA A 147 10.18 8.73 24.53
N ALA A 148 9.80 9.79 23.81
CA ALA A 148 10.32 10.09 22.48
C ALA A 148 11.79 10.50 22.54
N LYS A 149 12.64 9.78 21.82
CA LYS A 149 14.04 10.14 21.63
C LYS A 149 14.13 11.07 20.41
N ILE A 150 14.35 12.38 20.68
CA ILE A 150 14.40 13.41 19.63
C ILE A 150 15.79 14.02 19.60
N VAL A 151 16.40 14.11 18.43
CA VAL A 151 17.74 14.65 18.20
C VAL A 151 17.76 15.61 17.01
N ASP A 152 18.83 16.36 16.85
CA ASP A 152 18.99 17.22 15.67
C ASP A 152 19.21 16.41 14.39
N VAL A 153 18.76 16.95 13.26
CA VAL A 153 19.11 16.40 11.94
C VAL A 153 20.62 16.60 11.72
N LYS A 154 21.37 15.48 11.59
CA LYS A 154 22.84 15.51 11.53
C LYS A 154 23.40 16.05 10.21
N ALA A 155 22.77 15.74 9.08
CA ALA A 155 23.27 16.13 7.77
C ALA A 155 22.17 16.16 6.69
N GLY A 156 22.42 16.90 5.61
CA GLY A 156 21.57 16.98 4.44
C GLY A 156 20.42 17.98 4.60
N LYS A 157 19.37 17.78 3.79
CA LYS A 157 18.14 18.58 3.86
C LYS A 157 17.53 18.50 5.26
N GLY A 158 17.02 19.63 5.76
CA GLY A 158 16.43 19.74 7.11
C GLY A 158 17.44 19.95 8.24
N LYS A 159 18.77 19.95 8.00
CA LYS A 159 19.77 20.27 9.02
C LYS A 159 19.60 21.72 9.49
N GLY A 160 19.47 21.90 10.82
CA GLY A 160 19.25 23.23 11.44
C GLY A 160 17.82 23.75 11.29
N VAL A 161 16.92 23.00 10.63
CA VAL A 161 15.51 23.34 10.44
C VAL A 161 14.61 22.40 11.23
N TYR A 162 14.90 21.09 11.20
CA TYR A 162 14.07 20.05 11.81
C TYR A 162 14.83 19.25 12.86
N LYS A 163 14.06 18.70 13.79
CA LYS A 163 14.49 17.61 14.66
C LYS A 163 14.25 16.26 13.96
N PHE A 164 14.90 15.21 14.44
CA PHE A 164 14.81 13.85 13.93
C PHE A 164 14.40 12.88 15.03
N ALA A 165 13.46 12.00 14.73
CA ALA A 165 13.13 10.85 15.57
C ALA A 165 13.01 9.59 14.70
N MET A 166 13.34 8.44 15.30
CA MET A 166 13.03 7.12 14.76
C MET A 166 11.99 6.48 15.67
N ALA A 167 10.77 6.32 15.18
CA ALA A 167 9.69 5.70 15.94
C ALA A 167 9.54 4.23 15.56
N VAL A 168 9.28 3.39 16.54
CA VAL A 168 9.01 1.95 16.38
C VAL A 168 7.64 1.66 16.97
N SER A 169 6.82 0.87 16.24
CA SER A 169 5.58 0.30 16.77
C SER A 169 5.86 -1.10 17.33
N PRO A 170 5.96 -1.31 18.65
CA PRO A 170 6.23 -2.62 19.21
C PRO A 170 5.10 -3.62 18.97
N LEU A 171 3.85 -3.17 18.98
CA LEU A 171 2.67 -4.02 18.83
C LEU A 171 2.42 -4.48 17.39
N ASP A 172 2.94 -3.75 16.40
CA ASP A 172 2.83 -4.10 14.99
C ASP A 172 4.11 -4.76 14.44
N CYS A 173 5.21 -4.74 15.21
CA CYS A 173 6.47 -5.36 14.84
C CYS A 173 6.37 -6.89 14.84
N MET A 174 6.96 -7.54 13.82
CA MET A 174 7.01 -9.00 13.70
C MET A 174 8.32 -9.61 14.26
N GLY A 175 9.24 -8.80 14.82
CA GLY A 175 10.45 -9.27 15.46
C GLY A 175 11.51 -9.88 14.52
N CYS A 176 11.44 -9.66 13.22
CA CYS A 176 12.32 -10.30 12.23
C CYS A 176 13.81 -9.90 12.31
N GLY A 177 14.12 -8.75 12.92
CA GLY A 177 15.51 -8.28 13.09
C GLY A 177 16.19 -7.73 11.84
N VAL A 178 15.52 -7.67 10.67
CA VAL A 178 16.09 -7.14 9.41
C VAL A 178 16.66 -5.73 9.59
N CYS A 179 15.91 -4.85 10.28
CA CYS A 179 16.31 -3.47 10.54
C CYS A 179 17.60 -3.37 11.40
N ALA A 180 17.77 -4.26 12.36
CA ALA A 180 18.98 -4.30 13.21
C ALA A 180 20.20 -4.80 12.42
N LYS A 181 20.03 -5.84 11.61
CA LYS A 181 21.11 -6.42 10.79
C LYS A 181 21.60 -5.47 9.70
N ILE A 182 20.72 -4.74 9.05
CA ILE A 182 21.10 -3.80 7.97
C ILE A 182 21.72 -2.50 8.49
N CYS A 183 21.60 -2.20 9.80
CA CYS A 183 22.05 -0.94 10.36
C CYS A 183 23.58 -0.82 10.35
N PRO A 184 24.19 0.03 9.49
CA PRO A 184 25.65 0.10 9.37
C PRO A 184 26.34 0.68 10.61
N ALA A 185 25.59 1.40 11.44
CA ALA A 185 26.09 2.03 12.66
C ALA A 185 25.78 1.24 13.95
N GLY A 186 25.13 0.08 13.86
CA GLY A 186 24.71 -0.70 15.02
C GLY A 186 23.82 0.08 15.99
N ALA A 187 22.99 0.99 15.47
CA ALA A 187 22.11 1.86 16.27
C ALA A 187 20.79 1.17 16.66
N LEU A 188 20.58 -0.07 16.25
CA LEU A 188 19.39 -0.85 16.56
C LEU A 188 19.81 -2.18 17.20
N THR A 189 19.18 -2.51 18.31
CA THR A 189 19.40 -3.77 19.04
C THR A 189 18.04 -4.39 19.34
N MET A 190 17.90 -5.69 19.16
CA MET A 190 16.66 -6.40 19.50
C MET A 190 16.60 -6.62 21.02
N VAL A 191 15.52 -6.18 21.65
CA VAL A 191 15.26 -6.31 23.09
C VAL A 191 13.86 -6.89 23.31
N PRO A 192 13.55 -7.48 24.49
CA PRO A 192 12.19 -7.91 24.83
C PRO A 192 11.16 -6.81 24.59
N GLN A 193 10.00 -7.16 24.02
CA GLN A 193 8.97 -6.20 23.60
C GLN A 193 8.51 -5.30 24.78
N GLU A 194 8.41 -5.85 25.98
CA GLU A 194 7.94 -5.14 27.17
C GLU A 194 8.84 -3.94 27.54
N GLN A 195 10.13 -4.00 27.19
CA GLN A 195 11.07 -2.90 27.44
C GLN A 195 10.81 -1.68 26.56
N GLU A 196 10.18 -1.87 25.40
CA GLU A 196 9.85 -0.81 24.43
C GLU A 196 8.35 -0.48 24.41
N ALA A 197 7.55 -0.93 25.38
CA ALA A 197 6.09 -0.73 25.40
C ALA A 197 5.71 0.77 25.29
N ALA A 198 6.45 1.67 25.94
CA ALA A 198 6.22 3.11 25.86
C ALA A 198 6.45 3.71 24.46
N GLN A 199 7.14 2.99 23.56
CA GLN A 199 7.35 3.44 22.20
C GLN A 199 6.07 3.33 21.34
N GLN A 200 5.05 2.59 21.77
CA GLN A 200 3.77 2.57 21.07
C GLN A 200 3.10 3.93 21.09
N ASP A 201 3.10 4.61 22.23
CA ASP A 201 2.53 5.97 22.33
C ASP A 201 3.33 6.97 21.51
N VAL A 202 4.66 6.82 21.48
CA VAL A 202 5.53 7.64 20.62
C VAL A 202 5.19 7.43 19.16
N PHE A 203 5.05 6.18 18.71
CA PHE A 203 4.71 5.86 17.32
C PHE A 203 3.34 6.41 16.95
N ASN A 204 2.33 6.21 17.80
CA ASN A 204 0.98 6.73 17.60
C ASN A 204 0.96 8.26 17.48
N TYR A 205 1.71 8.96 18.38
CA TYR A 205 1.87 10.40 18.31
C TYR A 205 2.47 10.85 16.97
N MET A 206 3.58 10.22 16.54
CA MET A 206 4.27 10.57 15.30
C MET A 206 3.37 10.39 14.08
N VAL A 207 2.60 9.31 14.02
CA VAL A 207 1.65 9.06 12.92
C VAL A 207 0.53 10.09 12.88
N ALA A 208 0.00 10.47 14.04
CA ALA A 208 -1.17 11.34 14.12
C ALA A 208 -0.84 12.84 14.00
N ASN A 209 0.35 13.27 14.46
CA ASN A 209 0.64 14.68 14.66
C ASN A 209 1.82 15.22 13.84
N VAL A 210 2.68 14.36 13.28
CA VAL A 210 3.84 14.82 12.53
C VAL A 210 3.56 14.76 11.04
N THR A 211 3.53 15.92 10.39
CA THR A 211 3.27 16.02 8.95
C THR A 211 4.51 15.69 8.11
N THR A 212 4.31 15.15 6.92
CA THR A 212 5.40 14.95 5.95
C THR A 212 5.96 16.29 5.49
N LYS A 213 7.29 16.47 5.61
CA LYS A 213 7.98 17.68 5.15
C LYS A 213 8.47 17.46 3.72
N SER A 214 7.86 18.13 2.76
CA SER A 214 8.13 17.94 1.32
C SER A 214 9.57 18.28 0.91
N ASP A 215 10.23 19.19 1.62
CA ASP A 215 11.60 19.59 1.38
C ASP A 215 12.65 18.53 1.78
N VAL A 216 12.29 17.57 2.64
CA VAL A 216 13.15 16.44 3.02
C VAL A 216 12.69 15.09 2.43
N ALA A 217 11.44 14.99 2.01
CA ALA A 217 10.85 13.78 1.44
C ALA A 217 11.12 13.71 -0.06
N ASP A 218 12.32 13.30 -0.46
CA ASP A 218 12.75 13.18 -1.85
C ASP A 218 12.95 11.73 -2.31
N MET A 219 13.32 11.55 -3.60
CA MET A 219 13.55 10.25 -4.23
C MET A 219 14.95 9.69 -3.95
N THR A 220 15.42 9.81 -2.72
CA THR A 220 16.64 9.14 -2.22
C THR A 220 16.26 8.05 -1.22
N VAL A 221 17.16 7.11 -0.93
CA VAL A 221 16.93 6.07 0.10
C VAL A 221 16.57 6.72 1.44
N LYS A 222 17.24 7.79 1.83
CA LYS A 222 16.93 8.54 3.06
C LYS A 222 15.61 9.30 2.95
N GLY A 223 15.43 10.07 1.91
CA GLY A 223 14.31 11.00 1.75
C GLY A 223 12.97 10.30 1.53
N SER A 224 12.96 9.22 0.73
CA SER A 224 11.74 8.47 0.45
C SER A 224 11.05 7.96 1.72
N GLN A 225 11.82 7.68 2.77
CA GLN A 225 11.31 7.12 4.02
C GLN A 225 10.60 8.13 4.92
N PHE A 226 10.71 9.43 4.66
CA PHE A 226 9.90 10.44 5.35
C PHE A 226 8.46 10.53 4.82
N LYS A 227 8.15 9.91 3.68
CA LYS A 227 6.77 9.75 3.21
C LYS A 227 6.06 8.66 4.01
N LYS A 228 4.74 8.80 4.21
CA LYS A 228 3.92 7.73 4.79
C LYS A 228 3.90 6.53 3.84
N PRO A 229 4.24 5.30 4.29
CA PRO A 229 3.98 4.10 3.50
C PRO A 229 2.47 3.85 3.42
N LEU A 230 1.97 3.46 2.24
CA LEU A 230 0.55 3.16 2.06
C LEU A 230 0.28 1.64 2.00
N LEU A 231 1.21 0.86 2.50
CA LEU A 231 1.07 -0.54 2.92
C LEU A 231 1.75 -0.64 4.29
N GLU A 232 1.01 -1.02 5.32
CA GLU A 232 1.50 -1.07 6.70
C GLU A 232 0.87 -2.22 7.49
N PHE A 233 1.62 -2.80 8.41
CA PHE A 233 1.17 -3.81 9.39
C PHE A 233 0.48 -5.02 8.76
N SER A 234 0.94 -5.45 7.57
CA SER A 234 0.39 -6.62 6.88
C SER A 234 0.59 -7.91 7.68
N GLY A 235 -0.26 -8.91 7.44
CA GLY A 235 -0.14 -10.26 7.99
C GLY A 235 0.94 -11.13 7.33
N SER A 236 1.91 -10.55 6.62
CA SER A 236 3.00 -11.29 6.00
C SER A 236 3.96 -11.89 7.02
N CYS A 237 4.75 -12.89 6.59
CA CYS A 237 5.78 -13.51 7.43
C CYS A 237 6.79 -12.49 7.96
N ALA A 238 7.39 -12.79 9.11
CA ALA A 238 8.47 -11.97 9.69
C ALA A 238 9.68 -11.95 8.74
N GLY A 239 10.05 -10.77 8.21
CA GLY A 239 11.15 -10.64 7.25
C GLY A 239 10.77 -10.85 5.76
N CYS A 240 9.48 -10.89 5.43
CA CYS A 240 9.00 -11.08 4.06
C CYS A 240 9.52 -10.00 3.10
N ALA A 241 10.25 -10.40 2.07
CA ALA A 241 10.80 -9.47 1.10
C ALA A 241 9.73 -8.92 0.13
N GLU A 242 8.67 -9.68 -0.17
CA GLU A 242 7.58 -9.21 -1.04
C GLU A 242 6.96 -7.91 -0.53
N THR A 243 6.57 -7.91 0.75
CA THR A 243 5.93 -6.73 1.37
C THR A 243 6.86 -5.54 1.49
N ALA A 244 8.18 -5.75 1.59
CA ALA A 244 9.15 -4.66 1.59
C ALA A 244 9.14 -3.90 0.25
N TYR A 245 9.06 -4.60 -0.89
CA TYR A 245 8.93 -3.97 -2.22
C TYR A 245 7.57 -3.30 -2.39
N ALA A 246 6.46 -4.02 -2.10
CA ALA A 246 5.13 -3.45 -2.23
C ALA A 246 4.94 -2.20 -1.36
N ARG A 247 5.46 -2.22 -0.13
CA ARG A 247 5.47 -1.07 0.77
C ARG A 247 6.23 0.12 0.16
N LEU A 248 7.42 -0.11 -0.40
CA LEU A 248 8.21 0.95 -1.01
C LEU A 248 7.47 1.56 -2.21
N ILE A 249 6.92 0.74 -3.10
CA ILE A 249 6.18 1.22 -4.28
C ILE A 249 4.97 2.05 -3.86
N THR A 250 4.19 1.57 -2.88
CA THR A 250 3.03 2.33 -2.37
C THR A 250 3.44 3.60 -1.62
N GLN A 251 4.61 3.63 -0.97
CA GLN A 251 5.15 4.83 -0.33
C GLN A 251 5.53 5.92 -1.35
N LEU A 252 5.91 5.51 -2.55
CA LEU A 252 6.30 6.44 -3.62
C LEU A 252 5.11 6.94 -4.42
N PHE A 253 4.15 6.07 -4.75
CA PHE A 253 3.11 6.33 -5.75
C PHE A 253 1.69 5.96 -5.29
N GLY A 254 1.53 5.40 -4.09
CA GLY A 254 0.29 4.79 -3.62
C GLY A 254 -0.93 5.72 -3.59
N ASP A 255 -0.73 7.04 -3.54
CA ASP A 255 -1.80 8.04 -3.58
C ASP A 255 -2.57 8.07 -4.91
N ARG A 256 -2.05 7.44 -5.95
CA ARG A 256 -2.65 7.38 -7.30
C ARG A 256 -2.50 6.01 -7.97
N MET A 257 -2.21 4.95 -7.20
CA MET A 257 -2.02 3.61 -7.74
C MET A 257 -3.31 2.84 -7.94
N TYR A 258 -3.34 2.08 -9.05
CA TYR A 258 -4.17 0.90 -9.21
C TYR A 258 -3.28 -0.34 -9.14
N ILE A 259 -3.67 -1.31 -8.32
CA ILE A 259 -2.93 -2.55 -8.12
C ILE A 259 -3.80 -3.72 -8.58
N SER A 260 -3.35 -4.40 -9.64
CA SER A 260 -3.85 -5.70 -10.03
C SER A 260 -2.96 -6.77 -9.42
N ASN A 261 -3.50 -7.62 -8.57
CA ASN A 261 -2.74 -8.60 -7.80
C ASN A 261 -3.07 -10.02 -8.21
N ALA A 262 -2.05 -10.82 -8.53
CA ALA A 262 -2.21 -12.25 -8.78
C ALA A 262 -2.40 -13.02 -7.48
N THR A 263 -3.34 -13.97 -7.46
CA THR A 263 -3.54 -14.86 -6.32
C THR A 263 -2.23 -15.55 -5.91
N GLY A 264 -1.88 -15.44 -4.63
CA GLY A 264 -0.63 -15.95 -4.06
C GLY A 264 -0.41 -15.38 -2.65
N CYS A 265 0.84 -15.32 -2.17
CA CYS A 265 1.16 -14.67 -0.89
C CYS A 265 0.66 -13.22 -0.85
N SER A 266 0.78 -12.49 -1.95
CA SER A 266 0.34 -11.10 -2.04
C SER A 266 -1.18 -10.92 -1.87
N SER A 267 -1.99 -11.94 -2.16
CA SER A 267 -3.42 -11.95 -1.83
C SER A 267 -3.65 -12.13 -0.33
N ILE A 268 -2.83 -13.00 0.30
CA ILE A 268 -3.01 -13.35 1.71
C ILE A 268 -2.59 -12.19 2.63
N TRP A 269 -1.47 -11.53 2.32
CA TRP A 269 -1.07 -10.37 3.13
C TRP A 269 -1.70 -9.05 2.67
N GLY A 270 -2.23 -8.95 1.44
CA GLY A 270 -2.80 -7.72 0.87
C GLY A 270 -4.33 -7.68 0.82
N GLY A 271 -4.98 -8.83 0.81
CA GLY A 271 -6.40 -8.97 0.54
C GLY A 271 -7.37 -9.27 1.69
N PRO A 272 -6.95 -9.40 2.97
CA PRO A 272 -7.94 -9.56 4.04
C PRO A 272 -8.80 -8.30 4.13
N ALA A 273 -10.10 -8.44 3.84
CA ALA A 273 -10.99 -7.30 3.66
C ALA A 273 -11.11 -6.46 4.94
N ALA A 274 -11.48 -7.09 6.06
CA ALA A 274 -11.65 -6.37 7.32
C ALA A 274 -10.33 -5.89 7.96
N THR A 275 -9.18 -6.40 7.53
CA THR A 275 -7.85 -6.06 8.06
C THR A 275 -6.91 -5.55 6.98
N SER A 276 -7.43 -4.78 6.04
CA SER A 276 -6.65 -4.27 4.89
C SER A 276 -5.38 -3.55 5.35
N PRO A 277 -4.18 -3.98 4.89
CA PRO A 277 -2.92 -3.32 5.19
C PRO A 277 -2.64 -2.11 4.28
N TYR A 278 -3.34 -2.00 3.16
CA TYR A 278 -3.29 -0.79 2.34
C TYR A 278 -4.01 0.34 3.07
N THR A 279 -3.43 1.54 3.04
CA THR A 279 -3.93 2.70 3.78
C THR A 279 -3.90 3.96 2.92
N THR A 280 -4.35 5.07 3.48
CA THR A 280 -4.47 6.35 2.78
C THR A 280 -3.53 7.40 3.34
N THR A 281 -3.27 8.44 2.55
CA THR A 281 -2.67 9.70 3.02
C THR A 281 -3.62 10.44 3.95
N ALA A 282 -3.17 11.55 4.55
CA ALA A 282 -4.02 12.43 5.36
C ALA A 282 -5.20 13.02 4.55
N GLU A 283 -5.03 13.17 3.23
CA GLU A 283 -6.06 13.65 2.30
C GLU A 283 -7.01 12.54 1.81
N GLY A 284 -6.93 11.34 2.39
CA GLY A 284 -7.78 10.20 2.06
C GLY A 284 -7.45 9.50 0.73
N LYS A 285 -6.28 9.75 0.14
CA LYS A 285 -5.83 9.11 -1.10
C LYS A 285 -5.00 7.87 -0.81
N GLY A 286 -5.32 6.77 -1.46
CA GLY A 286 -4.61 5.51 -1.32
C GLY A 286 -4.76 4.62 -2.55
N PRO A 287 -4.06 3.47 -2.59
CA PRO A 287 -4.15 2.55 -3.71
C PRO A 287 -5.52 1.90 -3.80
N ALA A 288 -6.03 1.74 -5.03
CA ALA A 288 -7.12 0.82 -5.32
C ALA A 288 -6.52 -0.54 -5.62
N TRP A 289 -6.82 -1.53 -4.78
CA TRP A 289 -6.31 -2.87 -4.89
C TRP A 289 -7.42 -3.84 -5.30
N ALA A 290 -7.15 -4.68 -6.30
CA ALA A 290 -8.04 -5.74 -6.70
C ALA A 290 -7.25 -7.02 -6.91
N ASN A 291 -7.78 -8.15 -6.40
CA ASN A 291 -7.22 -9.46 -6.65
C ASN A 291 -7.83 -10.06 -7.92
N SER A 292 -6.98 -10.63 -8.76
CA SER A 292 -7.38 -11.41 -9.91
C SER A 292 -7.05 -12.89 -9.71
N LEU A 293 -7.51 -13.75 -10.62
CA LEU A 293 -7.11 -15.14 -10.64
C LEU A 293 -5.61 -15.27 -10.93
N PHE A 294 -5.06 -16.40 -10.55
CA PHE A 294 -3.64 -16.69 -10.67
C PHE A 294 -3.13 -16.65 -12.12
N GLU A 295 -3.99 -17.02 -13.07
CA GLU A 295 -3.66 -17.13 -14.49
C GLU A 295 -3.88 -15.85 -15.30
N ASP A 296 -4.80 -14.96 -14.91
CA ASP A 296 -5.29 -13.85 -15.76
C ASP A 296 -4.94 -12.46 -15.24
N ASN A 297 -4.11 -12.35 -14.23
CA ASN A 297 -3.82 -11.10 -13.56
C ASN A 297 -3.18 -10.02 -14.45
N ALA A 298 -2.34 -10.43 -15.38
CA ALA A 298 -1.69 -9.47 -16.28
C ALA A 298 -2.74 -8.78 -17.17
N GLU A 299 -3.65 -9.53 -17.75
CA GLU A 299 -4.74 -9.04 -18.60
C GLU A 299 -5.74 -8.20 -17.80
N HIS A 300 -6.03 -8.59 -16.55
CA HIS A 300 -6.85 -7.81 -15.64
C HIS A 300 -6.22 -6.41 -15.38
N GLY A 301 -4.91 -6.36 -15.12
CA GLY A 301 -4.20 -5.09 -14.93
C GLY A 301 -4.16 -4.23 -16.20
N LEU A 302 -3.98 -4.84 -17.36
CA LEU A 302 -4.10 -4.15 -18.65
C LEU A 302 -5.52 -3.59 -18.85
N GLY A 303 -6.55 -4.36 -18.51
CA GLY A 303 -7.95 -3.91 -18.57
C GLY A 303 -8.22 -2.71 -17.66
N MET A 304 -7.65 -2.69 -16.43
CA MET A 304 -7.74 -1.53 -15.53
C MET A 304 -7.11 -0.28 -16.18
N TYR A 305 -5.95 -0.42 -16.80
CA TYR A 305 -5.29 0.68 -17.52
C TYR A 305 -6.13 1.19 -18.68
N LEU A 306 -6.58 0.29 -19.56
CA LEU A 306 -7.37 0.65 -20.75
C LEU A 306 -8.70 1.32 -20.38
N GLY A 307 -9.38 0.82 -19.33
CA GLY A 307 -10.60 1.43 -18.81
C GLY A 307 -10.37 2.85 -18.30
N GLN A 308 -9.33 3.05 -17.48
CA GLN A 308 -8.92 4.36 -16.98
C GLN A 308 -8.58 5.31 -18.13
N ASN A 309 -7.82 4.84 -19.12
CA ASN A 309 -7.39 5.65 -20.25
C ASN A 309 -8.57 6.06 -21.14
N ALA A 310 -9.52 5.17 -21.37
CA ALA A 310 -10.76 5.48 -22.11
C ALA A 310 -11.57 6.59 -21.43
N ILE A 311 -11.73 6.55 -20.11
CA ILE A 311 -12.42 7.61 -19.35
C ILE A 311 -11.66 8.93 -19.46
N ARG A 312 -10.33 8.92 -19.26
CA ARG A 312 -9.50 10.14 -19.37
C ARG A 312 -9.54 10.76 -20.77
N ASN A 313 -9.52 9.95 -21.81
CA ASN A 313 -9.64 10.44 -23.20
C ASN A 313 -10.99 11.09 -23.46
N ARG A 314 -12.08 10.53 -22.91
CA ARG A 314 -13.40 11.15 -22.95
C ARG A 314 -13.44 12.49 -22.21
N LEU A 315 -12.85 12.55 -21.00
CA LEU A 315 -12.72 13.79 -20.24
C LEU A 315 -11.87 14.83 -20.97
N ALA A 316 -10.80 14.42 -21.65
CA ALA A 316 -9.97 15.31 -22.47
C ALA A 316 -10.76 15.90 -23.65
N ALA A 317 -11.63 15.11 -24.28
CA ALA A 317 -12.52 15.63 -25.34
C ALA A 317 -13.49 16.68 -24.79
N LYS A 318 -14.17 16.39 -23.67
CA LYS A 318 -15.06 17.36 -22.99
C LYS A 318 -14.31 18.62 -22.54
N THR A 319 -13.08 18.47 -22.08
CA THR A 319 -12.22 19.60 -21.66
C THR A 319 -11.89 20.52 -22.84
N ARG A 320 -11.58 19.96 -24.03
CA ARG A 320 -11.35 20.77 -25.25
C ARG A 320 -12.62 21.53 -25.66
N GLU A 321 -13.79 20.88 -25.64
CA GLU A 321 -15.08 21.53 -25.90
C GLU A 321 -15.35 22.66 -24.89
N LEU A 322 -15.04 22.44 -23.60
CA LEU A 322 -15.18 23.46 -22.55
C LEU A 322 -14.25 24.67 -22.80
N ILE A 323 -13.03 24.45 -23.23
CA ILE A 323 -12.08 25.53 -23.60
C ILE A 323 -12.63 26.38 -24.75
N GLU A 324 -13.23 25.76 -25.75
CA GLU A 324 -13.80 26.46 -26.90
C GLU A 324 -15.05 27.27 -26.52
N SER A 325 -15.94 26.71 -25.71
CA SER A 325 -17.25 27.29 -25.38
C SER A 325 -17.23 28.25 -24.18
N ASN A 326 -16.24 28.25 -23.32
CA ASN A 326 -16.21 29.02 -22.08
C ASN A 326 -15.41 30.33 -22.23
N PRO A 327 -15.92 31.51 -21.81
CA PRO A 327 -15.18 32.77 -21.86
C PRO A 327 -14.14 32.95 -20.72
N ASN A 328 -14.17 32.14 -19.65
CA ASN A 328 -13.31 32.29 -18.47
C ASN A 328 -11.86 31.94 -18.80
N ALA A 329 -10.96 32.95 -18.77
CA ALA A 329 -9.56 32.77 -19.10
C ALA A 329 -8.82 31.89 -18.08
N GLY A 330 -9.12 31.99 -16.78
CA GLY A 330 -8.50 31.18 -15.73
C GLY A 330 -8.84 29.70 -15.86
N LEU A 331 -10.11 29.39 -16.17
CA LEU A 331 -10.52 28.02 -16.44
C LEU A 331 -9.83 27.44 -17.67
N LYS A 332 -9.73 28.23 -18.76
CA LYS A 332 -9.02 27.81 -19.99
C LYS A 332 -7.56 27.49 -19.73
N GLU A 333 -6.86 28.33 -18.96
CA GLU A 333 -5.45 28.11 -18.59
C GLU A 333 -5.28 26.84 -17.77
N ALA A 334 -6.11 26.63 -16.73
CA ALA A 334 -6.07 25.44 -15.90
C ALA A 334 -6.39 24.16 -16.70
N ALA A 335 -7.41 24.21 -17.56
CA ALA A 335 -7.82 23.13 -18.45
C ALA A 335 -6.72 22.77 -19.46
N GLN A 336 -6.10 23.77 -20.09
CA GLN A 336 -5.00 23.53 -21.02
C GLN A 336 -3.79 22.92 -20.34
N LYS A 337 -3.42 23.44 -19.17
CA LYS A 337 -2.32 22.87 -18.37
C LYS A 337 -2.60 21.42 -17.98
N TRP A 338 -3.83 21.08 -17.65
CA TRP A 338 -4.20 19.69 -17.39
C TRP A 338 -4.01 18.81 -18.63
N LEU A 339 -4.46 19.26 -19.82
CA LEU A 339 -4.26 18.55 -21.09
C LEU A 339 -2.77 18.36 -21.42
N ASP A 340 -1.95 19.39 -21.22
CA ASP A 340 -0.51 19.36 -21.54
C ASP A 340 0.30 18.42 -20.62
N THR A 341 -0.25 18.10 -19.44
CA THR A 341 0.42 17.26 -18.44
C THR A 341 -0.19 15.86 -18.30
N MET A 342 -1.12 15.46 -19.18
CA MET A 342 -1.88 14.22 -19.04
C MET A 342 -0.99 12.97 -18.83
N GLU A 343 0.19 12.93 -19.43
CA GLU A 343 1.10 11.79 -19.36
C GLU A 343 2.16 11.90 -18.24
N ASP A 344 2.32 13.05 -17.61
CA ASP A 344 3.23 13.24 -16.48
C ASP A 344 2.50 13.09 -15.14
N GLY A 345 2.67 11.96 -14.45
CA GLY A 345 1.94 11.66 -13.23
C GLY A 345 2.13 12.67 -12.09
N ALA A 346 3.30 13.28 -11.96
CA ALA A 346 3.60 14.27 -10.93
C ALA A 346 3.01 15.65 -11.28
N ALA A 347 3.29 16.14 -12.49
CA ALA A 347 2.78 17.43 -12.96
C ALA A 347 1.25 17.41 -13.13
N ASN A 348 0.69 16.31 -13.62
CA ASN A 348 -0.74 16.14 -13.78
C ASN A 348 -1.51 16.19 -12.46
N GLY A 349 -0.93 15.70 -11.35
CA GLY A 349 -1.55 15.77 -10.03
C GLY A 349 -1.82 17.21 -9.58
N GLU A 350 -0.86 18.11 -9.73
CA GLU A 350 -1.04 19.53 -9.40
C GLU A 350 -1.95 20.25 -10.42
N ALA A 351 -1.81 19.94 -11.70
CA ALA A 351 -2.69 20.49 -12.74
C ALA A 351 -4.14 20.07 -12.52
N THR A 352 -4.40 18.83 -12.09
CA THR A 352 -5.73 18.33 -11.75
C THR A 352 -6.35 19.12 -10.60
N LYS A 353 -5.61 19.39 -9.53
CA LYS A 353 -6.11 20.19 -8.39
C LYS A 353 -6.54 21.59 -8.85
N ALA A 354 -5.68 22.25 -9.63
CA ALA A 354 -5.98 23.58 -10.15
C ALA A 354 -7.19 23.57 -11.10
N TYR A 355 -7.28 22.54 -11.95
CA TYR A 355 -8.39 22.41 -12.89
C TYR A 355 -9.73 22.13 -12.19
N VAL A 356 -9.76 21.22 -11.20
CA VAL A 356 -10.95 20.96 -10.39
C VAL A 356 -11.42 22.22 -9.68
N ALA A 357 -10.52 22.99 -9.06
CA ALA A 357 -10.86 24.25 -8.40
C ALA A 357 -11.46 25.27 -9.39
N ALA A 358 -10.89 25.40 -10.58
CA ALA A 358 -11.40 26.29 -11.63
C ALA A 358 -12.77 25.83 -12.18
N LEU A 359 -13.01 24.52 -12.27
CA LEU A 359 -14.32 23.96 -12.63
C LEU A 359 -15.39 24.27 -11.57
N GLU A 360 -15.06 24.07 -10.30
CA GLU A 360 -15.96 24.34 -9.17
C GLU A 360 -16.30 25.85 -9.09
N GLU A 361 -15.33 26.74 -9.33
CA GLU A 361 -15.55 28.19 -9.41
C GLU A 361 -16.40 28.62 -10.62
N CYS A 362 -16.29 27.88 -11.73
CA CYS A 362 -17.04 28.16 -12.97
C CYS A 362 -18.53 27.78 -12.87
N LEU A 363 -18.88 26.84 -11.99
CA LEU A 363 -20.26 26.43 -11.81
C LEU A 363 -21.09 27.55 -11.16
N MET A 364 -22.03 28.09 -11.90
CA MET A 364 -22.96 29.10 -11.41
C MET A 364 -24.11 28.41 -10.65
N PRO A 365 -24.20 28.51 -9.30
CA PRO A 365 -25.38 28.02 -8.57
C PRO A 365 -26.68 28.63 -9.07
N VAL A 366 -27.78 27.86 -9.08
CA VAL A 366 -29.07 28.37 -9.55
C VAL A 366 -29.53 29.64 -8.81
N ASP A 367 -29.29 29.70 -7.49
CA ASP A 367 -29.58 30.91 -6.69
C ASP A 367 -28.71 32.09 -7.12
N GLY A 368 -27.44 31.85 -7.47
CA GLY A 368 -26.55 32.86 -8.02
C GLY A 368 -26.97 33.35 -9.39
N LEU A 369 -27.41 32.43 -10.27
CA LEU A 369 -27.97 32.78 -11.58
C LEU A 369 -29.21 33.63 -11.42
N LEU A 370 -30.15 33.24 -10.55
CA LEU A 370 -31.39 33.99 -10.29
C LEU A 370 -31.11 35.39 -9.75
N ALA A 371 -30.20 35.49 -8.75
CA ALA A 371 -29.80 36.78 -8.18
C ALA A 371 -29.13 37.68 -9.22
N PHE A 372 -28.21 37.15 -10.02
CA PHE A 372 -27.56 37.90 -11.09
C PHE A 372 -28.54 38.32 -12.19
N ALA A 373 -29.37 37.40 -12.69
CA ALA A 373 -30.34 37.69 -13.72
C ALA A 373 -31.35 38.77 -13.29
N SER A 374 -31.75 38.80 -12.03
CA SER A 374 -32.66 39.79 -11.46
C SER A 374 -32.03 41.16 -11.18
N SER A 375 -30.70 41.30 -11.27
CA SER A 375 -29.96 42.52 -10.97
C SER A 375 -29.88 43.49 -12.18
N ASP A 376 -29.47 44.75 -11.89
CA ASP A 376 -29.17 45.72 -12.95
C ASP A 376 -28.00 45.29 -13.84
N ALA A 377 -27.01 44.57 -13.26
CA ALA A 377 -25.91 43.99 -14.01
C ALA A 377 -26.43 42.91 -14.99
N GLY A 378 -27.34 42.05 -14.53
CA GLY A 378 -28.01 41.06 -15.36
C GLY A 378 -28.83 41.71 -16.49
N LYS A 379 -29.51 42.83 -16.21
CA LYS A 379 -30.19 43.61 -17.22
C LYS A 379 -29.23 44.13 -18.32
N GLY A 380 -28.06 44.58 -17.92
CA GLY A 380 -27.02 45.02 -18.84
C GLY A 380 -26.50 43.89 -19.74
N VAL A 381 -26.45 42.67 -19.24
CA VAL A 381 -25.96 41.48 -19.98
C VAL A 381 -27.05 40.86 -20.86
N PHE A 382 -28.26 40.68 -20.33
CA PHE A 382 -29.34 39.93 -21.02
C PHE A 382 -30.28 40.83 -21.84
N GLY A 383 -30.28 42.16 -21.58
CA GLY A 383 -31.13 43.11 -22.29
C GLY A 383 -32.62 42.73 -22.21
N ASP A 384 -33.29 42.70 -23.37
CA ASP A 384 -34.72 42.35 -23.47
C ASP A 384 -35.03 40.90 -23.06
N LYS A 385 -34.04 40.01 -23.02
CA LYS A 385 -34.18 38.60 -22.59
C LYS A 385 -34.08 38.40 -21.07
N GLN A 386 -33.89 39.47 -20.28
CA GLN A 386 -33.73 39.35 -18.84
C GLN A 386 -34.91 38.62 -18.17
N ALA A 387 -36.11 38.96 -18.52
CA ALA A 387 -37.32 38.34 -17.96
C ALA A 387 -37.38 36.82 -18.25
N ASP A 388 -37.02 36.42 -19.47
CA ASP A 388 -36.97 35.00 -19.86
C ASP A 388 -35.90 34.22 -19.08
N VAL A 389 -34.74 34.83 -18.86
CA VAL A 389 -33.65 34.20 -18.07
C VAL A 389 -34.02 34.09 -16.59
N VAL A 390 -34.69 35.09 -16.01
CA VAL A 390 -35.21 35.02 -14.63
C VAL A 390 -36.24 33.89 -14.51
N ALA A 391 -37.23 33.84 -15.42
CA ALA A 391 -38.23 32.77 -15.39
C ALA A 391 -37.62 31.38 -15.59
N HIS A 392 -36.60 31.25 -16.43
CA HIS A 392 -35.84 30.00 -16.60
C HIS A 392 -35.07 29.61 -15.31
N ALA A 393 -34.39 30.55 -14.65
CA ALA A 393 -33.70 30.29 -13.41
C ALA A 393 -34.67 29.90 -12.27
N GLU A 394 -35.86 30.49 -12.21
CA GLU A 394 -36.93 30.11 -11.28
C GLU A 394 -37.42 28.67 -11.55
N ALA A 395 -37.58 28.30 -12.82
CA ALA A 395 -37.97 26.95 -13.23
C ALA A 395 -36.92 25.92 -12.86
N LEU A 396 -35.63 26.21 -13.09
CA LEU A 396 -34.51 25.36 -12.65
C LEU A 396 -34.48 25.17 -11.13
N LYS A 397 -34.71 26.26 -10.38
CA LYS A 397 -34.79 26.21 -8.92
C LYS A 397 -35.96 25.36 -8.44
N ALA A 398 -37.12 25.52 -9.05
CA ALA A 398 -38.31 24.72 -8.74
C ALA A 398 -38.12 23.23 -9.07
N ALA A 399 -37.33 22.92 -10.10
CA ALA A 399 -36.94 21.57 -10.46
C ALA A 399 -35.82 20.97 -9.58
N GLY A 400 -35.27 21.74 -8.62
CA GLY A 400 -34.21 21.28 -7.72
C GLY A 400 -32.83 21.20 -8.38
N ALA A 401 -32.60 21.92 -9.50
CA ALA A 401 -31.26 21.96 -10.11
C ALA A 401 -30.27 22.67 -9.21
N ALA A 402 -29.05 22.12 -9.11
CA ALA A 402 -27.98 22.69 -8.28
C ALA A 402 -27.30 23.90 -8.95
N HIS A 403 -27.20 23.91 -10.26
CA HIS A 403 -26.46 24.91 -11.04
C HIS A 403 -27.20 25.26 -12.35
N CYS A 404 -26.71 26.32 -13.01
CA CYS A 404 -27.13 26.73 -14.35
C CYS A 404 -26.96 25.58 -15.37
N ASP A 405 -27.91 25.48 -16.31
CA ASP A 405 -27.90 24.48 -17.39
C ASP A 405 -27.31 25.00 -18.70
N CYS A 406 -26.57 26.11 -18.68
CA CYS A 406 -25.86 26.57 -19.87
C CYS A 406 -24.79 25.54 -20.29
N PRO A 407 -24.41 25.45 -21.58
CA PRO A 407 -23.46 24.43 -22.05
C PRO A 407 -22.15 24.36 -21.25
N ALA A 408 -21.63 25.52 -20.85
CA ALA A 408 -20.37 25.55 -20.07
C ALA A 408 -20.54 24.97 -18.65
N CYS A 409 -21.63 25.29 -17.94
CA CYS A 409 -21.90 24.72 -16.62
C CYS A 409 -22.23 23.22 -16.70
N THR A 410 -22.96 22.80 -17.73
CA THR A 410 -23.28 21.39 -17.96
C THR A 410 -21.97 20.57 -18.18
N LEU A 411 -21.08 21.02 -19.07
CA LEU A 411 -19.79 20.36 -19.31
C LEU A 411 -18.92 20.34 -18.05
N ALA A 412 -18.86 21.46 -17.32
CA ALA A 412 -18.09 21.53 -16.08
C ALA A 412 -18.63 20.55 -15.03
N ALA A 413 -19.96 20.46 -14.88
CA ALA A 413 -20.59 19.52 -13.95
C ALA A 413 -20.34 18.07 -14.34
N GLU A 414 -20.43 17.72 -15.63
CA GLU A 414 -20.16 16.38 -16.14
C GLU A 414 -18.70 15.97 -15.90
N ILE A 415 -17.74 16.89 -16.08
CA ILE A 415 -16.33 16.64 -15.80
C ILE A 415 -16.12 16.44 -14.29
N LEU A 416 -16.77 17.25 -13.45
CA LEU A 416 -16.66 17.14 -11.99
C LEU A 416 -17.29 15.86 -11.43
N GLN A 417 -18.32 15.30 -12.07
CA GLN A 417 -18.88 13.99 -11.68
C GLN A 417 -17.86 12.86 -11.79
N GLU A 418 -16.88 13.00 -12.67
CA GLU A 418 -15.82 12.01 -12.91
C GLU A 418 -14.44 12.54 -12.50
N LYS A 419 -14.38 13.50 -11.56
CA LYS A 419 -13.12 14.19 -11.19
C LYS A 419 -12.02 13.27 -10.65
N GLU A 420 -12.38 12.13 -10.08
CA GLU A 420 -11.42 11.12 -9.62
C GLU A 420 -10.58 10.53 -10.76
N TYR A 421 -11.08 10.54 -12.00
CA TYR A 421 -10.37 10.05 -13.18
C TYR A 421 -9.47 11.09 -13.85
N LEU A 422 -9.52 12.36 -13.45
CA LEU A 422 -8.68 13.41 -14.03
C LEU A 422 -7.19 13.19 -13.75
N ALA A 423 -6.84 12.77 -12.54
CA ALA A 423 -5.44 12.50 -12.20
C ALA A 423 -4.94 11.23 -12.91
N LYS A 424 -3.72 11.31 -13.49
CA LYS A 424 -3.07 10.13 -14.07
C LYS A 424 -2.87 9.07 -12.98
N LYS A 425 -3.42 7.89 -13.18
CA LYS A 425 -3.21 6.75 -12.30
C LYS A 425 -1.93 6.01 -12.69
N SER A 426 -1.30 5.41 -11.70
CA SER A 426 -0.16 4.53 -11.87
C SER A 426 -0.66 3.08 -11.74
N VAL A 427 -0.59 2.31 -12.81
CA VAL A 427 -1.08 0.92 -12.82
C VAL A 427 0.06 -0.04 -12.59
N TRP A 428 -0.03 -0.82 -11.52
CA TRP A 428 0.95 -1.82 -11.12
C TRP A 428 0.33 -3.20 -11.06
N ILE A 429 0.96 -4.15 -11.71
CA ILE A 429 0.53 -5.55 -11.77
C ILE A 429 1.50 -6.35 -10.92
N PHE A 430 1.02 -6.91 -9.79
CA PHE A 430 1.81 -7.62 -8.80
C PHE A 430 1.55 -9.13 -8.84
N GLY A 431 2.59 -9.92 -8.70
CA GLY A 431 2.46 -11.36 -8.51
C GLY A 431 3.80 -12.07 -8.35
N GLY A 432 3.72 -13.32 -7.92
CA GLY A 432 4.88 -14.19 -7.69
C GLY A 432 5.22 -15.09 -8.86
N ASP A 433 6.02 -16.12 -8.56
CA ASP A 433 6.59 -17.04 -9.53
C ASP A 433 5.56 -17.77 -10.38
N GLY A 434 4.54 -18.33 -9.73
CA GLY A 434 3.56 -19.17 -10.40
C GLY A 434 2.78 -18.41 -11.46
N TRP A 435 2.47 -17.16 -11.17
CA TRP A 435 1.87 -16.27 -12.15
C TRP A 435 2.86 -15.92 -13.27
N ALA A 436 3.99 -15.29 -12.95
CA ALA A 436 4.84 -14.65 -13.96
C ALA A 436 5.70 -15.66 -14.76
N TYR A 437 6.16 -16.74 -14.14
CA TYR A 437 7.05 -17.71 -14.80
C TYR A 437 6.32 -18.90 -15.39
N ASP A 438 5.15 -19.25 -14.86
CA ASP A 438 4.44 -20.49 -15.17
C ASP A 438 3.07 -20.22 -15.81
N ILE A 439 1.98 -20.28 -15.05
CA ILE A 439 0.62 -20.35 -15.60
C ILE A 439 0.15 -19.02 -16.23
N GLY A 440 0.50 -17.88 -15.65
CA GLY A 440 0.13 -16.56 -16.14
C GLY A 440 1.16 -15.94 -17.11
N PHE A 441 2.21 -16.69 -17.50
CA PHE A 441 3.26 -16.15 -18.37
C PHE A 441 2.72 -15.66 -19.72
N GLY A 442 1.75 -16.37 -20.31
CA GLY A 442 1.14 -15.96 -21.58
C GLY A 442 0.48 -14.58 -21.51
N GLY A 443 -0.19 -14.28 -20.40
CA GLY A 443 -0.75 -12.96 -20.14
C GLY A 443 0.31 -11.89 -19.91
N VAL A 444 1.35 -12.20 -19.15
CA VAL A 444 2.49 -11.29 -18.96
C VAL A 444 3.14 -10.94 -20.30
N ASP A 445 3.38 -11.94 -21.15
CA ASP A 445 3.93 -11.77 -22.49
C ASP A 445 3.05 -10.86 -23.36
N HIS A 446 1.72 -11.12 -23.36
CA HIS A 446 0.75 -10.31 -24.09
C HIS A 446 0.73 -8.85 -23.62
N VAL A 447 0.76 -8.61 -22.30
CA VAL A 447 0.77 -7.27 -21.72
C VAL A 447 2.04 -6.51 -22.08
N LEU A 448 3.21 -7.17 -22.03
CA LEU A 448 4.47 -6.55 -22.46
C LEU A 448 4.47 -6.26 -23.97
N ALA A 449 3.82 -7.12 -24.77
CA ALA A 449 3.66 -6.91 -26.22
C ALA A 449 2.72 -5.76 -26.58
N SER A 450 1.82 -5.35 -25.69
CA SER A 450 0.80 -4.33 -25.97
C SER A 450 1.38 -2.93 -26.21
N GLY A 451 2.53 -2.63 -25.64
CA GLY A 451 3.14 -1.29 -25.67
C GLY A 451 2.49 -0.28 -24.73
N GLU A 452 1.52 -0.66 -23.93
CA GLU A 452 0.76 0.21 -23.04
C GLU A 452 1.57 0.57 -21.77
N ASP A 453 1.27 1.74 -21.17
CA ASP A 453 1.98 2.30 -20.01
C ASP A 453 1.53 1.62 -18.71
N VAL A 454 2.03 0.42 -18.47
CA VAL A 454 1.76 -0.40 -17.30
C VAL A 454 3.04 -0.92 -16.65
N ASN A 455 3.04 -1.04 -15.34
CA ASN A 455 4.17 -1.51 -14.56
C ASN A 455 3.93 -2.94 -14.07
N VAL A 456 4.75 -3.89 -14.51
CA VAL A 456 4.72 -5.29 -14.06
C VAL A 456 5.82 -5.50 -13.02
N PHE A 457 5.44 -5.87 -11.81
CA PHE A 457 6.39 -6.20 -10.74
C PHE A 457 6.26 -7.66 -10.32
N VAL A 458 7.32 -8.42 -10.54
CA VAL A 458 7.39 -9.84 -10.19
C VAL A 458 8.14 -10.01 -8.87
N PHE A 459 7.48 -10.57 -7.86
CA PHE A 459 8.14 -11.04 -6.64
C PHE A 459 8.78 -12.39 -6.92
N ASP A 460 10.09 -12.38 -7.20
CA ASP A 460 10.86 -13.58 -7.52
C ASP A 460 11.24 -14.31 -6.23
N THR A 461 10.36 -15.18 -5.77
CA THR A 461 10.51 -15.96 -4.54
C THR A 461 11.21 -17.31 -4.76
N GLU A 462 11.53 -17.66 -6.02
CA GLU A 462 12.22 -18.88 -6.46
C GLU A 462 11.45 -20.19 -6.22
N VAL A 463 10.27 -20.13 -5.59
CA VAL A 463 9.35 -21.25 -5.35
C VAL A 463 7.91 -20.74 -5.30
N TYR A 464 6.91 -21.61 -5.45
CA TYR A 464 5.52 -21.27 -5.09
C TYR A 464 5.41 -21.12 -3.58
N SER A 465 5.55 -19.90 -3.07
CA SER A 465 5.68 -19.65 -1.64
C SER A 465 4.38 -19.91 -0.88
N ASN A 466 3.24 -19.42 -1.37
CA ASN A 466 1.96 -19.52 -0.68
C ASN A 466 1.44 -20.96 -0.54
N THR A 467 1.62 -21.79 -1.57
CA THR A 467 1.09 -23.15 -1.61
C THR A 467 1.97 -24.20 -0.94
N GLY A 468 3.19 -23.85 -0.51
CA GLY A 468 4.05 -24.72 0.30
C GLY A 468 5.43 -25.03 -0.28
N GLY A 469 6.01 -24.15 -1.09
CA GLY A 469 7.40 -24.26 -1.54
C GLY A 469 7.64 -25.23 -2.71
N GLN A 470 6.69 -25.31 -3.63
CA GLN A 470 6.85 -26.13 -4.85
C GLN A 470 7.83 -25.46 -5.82
N ALA A 471 8.58 -26.29 -6.54
CA ALA A 471 9.48 -25.82 -7.59
C ALA A 471 8.69 -25.11 -8.70
N SER A 472 9.16 -23.93 -9.09
CA SER A 472 8.66 -23.14 -10.22
C SER A 472 9.69 -23.10 -11.35
N LYS A 473 9.36 -22.45 -12.46
CA LYS A 473 10.36 -22.12 -13.49
C LYS A 473 11.35 -21.04 -13.02
N ALA A 474 11.06 -20.34 -11.92
CA ALA A 474 11.98 -19.43 -11.26
C ALA A 474 12.99 -20.12 -10.33
N SER A 475 12.77 -21.40 -9.96
CA SER A 475 13.70 -22.14 -9.11
C SER A 475 15.02 -22.39 -9.83
N ASN A 476 16.14 -22.28 -9.11
CA ASN A 476 17.46 -22.47 -9.68
C ASN A 476 17.76 -23.96 -9.95
N ILE A 477 18.70 -24.22 -10.87
CA ILE A 477 19.19 -25.57 -11.09
C ILE A 477 19.81 -26.13 -9.81
N GLY A 478 19.49 -27.38 -9.46
CA GLY A 478 19.94 -28.03 -8.23
C GLY A 478 19.16 -27.65 -6.96
N GLN A 479 18.27 -26.65 -7.01
CA GLN A 479 17.46 -26.25 -5.85
C GLN A 479 16.50 -27.38 -5.44
N VAL A 480 16.54 -27.74 -4.17
CA VAL A 480 15.62 -28.69 -3.54
C VAL A 480 14.35 -27.96 -3.13
N ALA A 481 13.22 -28.44 -3.62
CA ALA A 481 11.89 -27.88 -3.33
C ALA A 481 10.83 -29.00 -3.40
N GLN A 482 9.59 -28.70 -3.04
CA GLN A 482 8.49 -29.65 -3.28
C GLN A 482 8.42 -29.97 -4.80
N PHE A 483 8.20 -31.25 -5.14
CA PHE A 483 8.26 -31.82 -6.49
C PHE A 483 9.66 -31.81 -7.14
N ALA A 484 10.69 -31.36 -6.44
CA ALA A 484 12.08 -31.40 -6.88
C ALA A 484 12.99 -31.88 -5.74
N ALA A 485 12.65 -33.01 -5.09
CA ALA A 485 13.36 -33.55 -3.94
C ALA A 485 14.83 -33.90 -4.20
N SER A 486 15.17 -34.26 -5.46
CA SER A 486 16.56 -34.56 -5.92
C SER A 486 17.27 -33.33 -6.51
N GLY A 487 16.67 -32.14 -6.35
CA GLY A 487 17.12 -30.91 -6.99
C GLY A 487 16.51 -30.72 -8.38
N LYS A 488 16.19 -29.46 -8.69
CA LYS A 488 15.64 -29.08 -10.01
C LYS A 488 16.68 -29.34 -11.10
N VAL A 489 16.31 -30.05 -12.15
CA VAL A 489 17.23 -30.49 -13.23
C VAL A 489 17.38 -29.46 -14.35
N THR A 490 16.43 -28.51 -14.47
CA THR A 490 16.44 -27.48 -15.52
C THR A 490 16.86 -26.12 -14.92
N PRO A 491 17.53 -25.26 -15.71
CA PRO A 491 17.90 -23.93 -15.27
C PRO A 491 16.65 -23.05 -15.03
N LYS A 492 16.86 -21.96 -14.28
CA LYS A 492 15.87 -20.90 -14.10
C LYS A 492 15.50 -20.28 -15.45
N LYS A 493 14.21 -20.09 -15.69
CA LYS A 493 13.71 -19.33 -16.85
C LYS A 493 14.15 -17.87 -16.73
N SER A 494 14.77 -17.33 -17.76
CA SER A 494 15.16 -15.90 -17.78
C SER A 494 14.01 -15.05 -18.30
N LEU A 495 13.13 -14.61 -17.40
CA LEU A 495 12.01 -13.74 -17.75
C LEU A 495 12.49 -12.37 -18.27
N ALA A 496 13.60 -11.85 -17.70
CA ALA A 496 14.19 -10.59 -18.13
C ALA A 496 14.68 -10.66 -19.59
N GLU A 497 15.42 -11.71 -19.97
CA GLU A 497 15.93 -11.87 -21.34
C GLU A 497 14.78 -12.00 -22.35
N ILE A 498 13.71 -12.71 -21.99
CA ILE A 498 12.52 -12.82 -22.85
C ILE A 498 11.90 -11.43 -23.06
N ALA A 499 11.69 -10.65 -21.99
CA ALA A 499 11.13 -9.30 -22.09
C ALA A 499 12.02 -8.35 -22.88
N MET A 500 13.34 -8.47 -22.78
CA MET A 500 14.30 -7.66 -23.55
C MET A 500 14.19 -7.89 -25.06
N THR A 501 13.67 -9.04 -25.53
CA THR A 501 13.50 -9.30 -26.96
C THR A 501 12.51 -8.37 -27.64
N TYR A 502 11.59 -7.74 -26.89
CA TYR A 502 10.67 -6.74 -27.44
C TYR A 502 11.36 -5.43 -27.85
N GLY A 503 12.50 -5.09 -27.24
CA GLY A 503 13.30 -3.93 -27.59
C GLY A 503 12.74 -2.57 -27.08
N TYR A 504 11.48 -2.50 -26.65
CA TYR A 504 10.82 -1.31 -26.12
C TYR A 504 10.29 -1.49 -24.68
N VAL A 505 10.45 -2.65 -24.07
CA VAL A 505 10.07 -2.89 -22.67
C VAL A 505 11.19 -2.39 -21.77
N TYR A 506 10.84 -1.59 -20.74
CA TYR A 506 11.80 -1.29 -19.67
C TYR A 506 11.97 -2.54 -18.80
N VAL A 507 13.19 -3.01 -18.64
CA VAL A 507 13.48 -4.26 -17.87
C VAL A 507 14.51 -3.98 -16.79
N ALA A 508 14.20 -4.37 -15.56
CA ALA A 508 15.12 -4.31 -14.43
C ALA A 508 15.04 -5.56 -13.54
N GLN A 509 16.19 -5.99 -13.05
CA GLN A 509 16.29 -6.96 -11.95
C GLN A 509 16.91 -6.26 -10.74
N VAL A 510 16.25 -6.36 -9.60
CA VAL A 510 16.65 -5.65 -8.39
C VAL A 510 16.66 -6.58 -7.17
N ALA A 511 17.58 -6.30 -6.24
CA ALA A 511 17.64 -6.94 -4.94
C ALA A 511 17.79 -5.83 -3.88
N MET A 512 16.72 -5.55 -3.14
CA MET A 512 16.64 -4.43 -2.20
C MET A 512 17.77 -4.45 -1.16
N GLY A 513 18.06 -5.62 -0.59
CA GLY A 513 19.13 -5.79 0.39
C GLY A 513 20.53 -5.62 -0.19
N ALA A 514 20.74 -5.91 -1.47
CA ALA A 514 22.03 -5.78 -2.13
C ALA A 514 22.32 -4.33 -2.57
N ASN A 515 21.32 -3.63 -3.13
CA ASN A 515 21.48 -2.25 -3.59
C ASN A 515 20.17 -1.46 -3.54
N MET A 516 19.95 -0.75 -2.45
CA MET A 516 18.76 0.08 -2.22
C MET A 516 18.63 1.21 -3.25
N ASN A 517 19.75 1.82 -3.66
CA ASN A 517 19.74 2.91 -4.64
C ASN A 517 19.31 2.41 -6.03
N GLN A 518 19.81 1.24 -6.45
CA GLN A 518 19.41 0.62 -7.71
C GLN A 518 17.92 0.27 -7.68
N THR A 519 17.43 -0.31 -6.58
CA THR A 519 16.01 -0.65 -6.41
C THR A 519 15.12 0.58 -6.54
N LEU A 520 15.45 1.65 -5.81
CA LEU A 520 14.70 2.90 -5.85
C LEU A 520 14.73 3.54 -7.26
N LYS A 521 15.90 3.55 -7.89
CA LYS A 521 16.08 4.07 -9.23
C LYS A 521 15.25 3.30 -10.26
N ALA A 522 15.31 1.97 -10.25
CA ALA A 522 14.56 1.13 -11.17
C ALA A 522 13.03 1.34 -11.04
N ILE A 523 12.53 1.43 -9.81
CA ILE A 523 11.11 1.70 -9.55
C ILE A 523 10.72 3.10 -10.08
N ALA A 524 11.55 4.11 -9.85
CA ALA A 524 11.30 5.47 -10.32
C ALA A 524 11.38 5.60 -11.86
N GLU A 525 12.32 4.90 -12.49
CA GLU A 525 12.47 4.89 -13.95
C GLU A 525 11.32 4.14 -14.64
N ALA A 526 10.84 3.01 -14.05
CA ALA A 526 9.69 2.30 -14.56
C ALA A 526 8.42 3.16 -14.53
N GLU A 527 8.18 3.87 -13.42
CA GLU A 527 7.03 4.79 -13.30
C GLU A 527 7.08 5.97 -14.27
N ALA A 528 8.28 6.43 -14.61
CA ALA A 528 8.48 7.53 -15.54
C ALA A 528 8.53 7.08 -17.02
N TYR A 529 8.60 5.78 -17.27
CA TYR A 529 8.67 5.24 -18.61
C TYR A 529 7.28 5.19 -19.25
N HIS A 530 7.16 5.71 -20.47
CA HIS A 530 5.92 5.67 -21.25
C HIS A 530 5.89 4.41 -22.12
N GLY A 531 5.41 3.33 -21.54
CA GLY A 531 5.34 2.00 -22.14
C GLY A 531 5.38 0.91 -21.06
N PRO A 532 5.36 -0.36 -21.44
CA PRO A 532 5.37 -1.44 -20.48
C PRO A 532 6.72 -1.58 -19.79
N SER A 533 6.68 -1.75 -18.48
CA SER A 533 7.88 -2.02 -17.69
C SER A 533 7.77 -3.37 -16.97
N LEU A 534 8.91 -4.07 -16.85
CA LEU A 534 9.05 -5.29 -16.08
C LEU A 534 10.15 -5.13 -15.04
N ILE A 535 9.79 -5.16 -13.78
CA ILE A 535 10.75 -5.24 -12.67
C ILE A 535 10.66 -6.61 -12.02
N ILE A 536 11.78 -7.30 -11.89
CA ILE A 536 11.91 -8.56 -11.18
C ILE A 536 12.63 -8.27 -9.86
N GLY A 537 11.88 -8.28 -8.76
CA GLY A 537 12.38 -8.08 -7.41
C GLY A 537 12.78 -9.41 -6.76
N TYR A 538 14.06 -9.59 -6.50
CA TYR A 538 14.55 -10.77 -5.79
C TYR A 538 14.00 -10.78 -4.37
N ALA A 539 13.14 -11.74 -4.07
CA ALA A 539 12.37 -11.83 -2.83
C ALA A 539 12.32 -13.28 -2.31
N PRO A 540 13.48 -13.93 -2.04
CA PRO A 540 13.54 -15.34 -1.69
C PRO A 540 12.68 -15.61 -0.45
N CYS A 541 11.86 -16.68 -0.52
CA CYS A 541 10.95 -17.04 0.55
C CYS A 541 11.72 -17.58 1.76
N GLU A 542 11.67 -16.89 2.88
CA GLU A 542 12.37 -17.30 4.12
C GLU A 542 11.81 -18.60 4.71
N MET A 543 10.55 -18.92 4.44
CA MET A 543 9.91 -20.14 4.94
C MET A 543 10.31 -21.39 4.13
N HIS A 544 10.77 -21.23 2.88
CA HIS A 544 11.01 -22.35 1.96
C HIS A 544 12.40 -22.37 1.32
N SER A 545 13.05 -21.21 1.16
CA SER A 545 14.30 -21.11 0.40
C SER A 545 15.48 -20.71 1.26
N ILE A 546 15.41 -19.58 1.90
CA ILE A 546 16.53 -18.96 2.64
C ILE A 546 16.10 -18.59 4.05
N LYS A 547 16.75 -19.16 5.06
CA LYS A 547 16.50 -18.77 6.45
C LYS A 547 17.01 -17.35 6.69
N GLY A 548 16.12 -16.48 7.20
CA GLY A 548 16.44 -15.10 7.53
C GLY A 548 16.07 -14.07 6.45
N GLY A 549 15.41 -14.50 5.36
CA GLY A 549 14.84 -13.58 4.35
C GLY A 549 15.86 -12.60 3.78
N MET A 550 15.53 -11.31 3.74
CA MET A 550 16.39 -10.24 3.21
C MET A 550 17.72 -10.03 3.95
N THR A 551 17.99 -10.75 5.03
CA THR A 551 19.24 -10.60 5.79
C THR A 551 20.36 -11.49 5.32
N ASN A 552 20.13 -12.35 4.34
CA ASN A 552 21.13 -13.28 3.79
C ASN A 552 21.54 -12.92 2.37
#